data_13c4eb2f6b82358df1a08d9372674c32
#
_entry.id   13c4eb2f6b82358df1a08d9372674c32
#
_cell.length_a   1.000
_cell.length_b   1.000
_cell.length_c   1.000
_cell.angle_alpha   90.00
_cell.angle_beta   90.00
_cell.angle_gamma   90.00
#
_symmetry.space_group_name_H-M   'P 1'
#
loop_
_entity.id
_entity.type
_entity.pdbx_description
1 polymer ?
#
loop_
_entity_poly.entity_id
_entity_poly.type
_entity_poly.pdbx_seq_one_letter_code
_entity_poly.pdbx_strand_id
1 'polypeptide(L)'
;MNLIEDLRWRGLLSQSTDEAALAESLKKPLTLYVGFDPTAPSLHVGNLVVLLVLRRFQLAGHNPLALVGGATGLVGDPSGKNEERTLNSSDTVAEWVGRIKEQVSVFLDFDSKSNPAKVVNNLDWTAPLSAIEFLRDIGKHFSVNQMLARDSVSSRLEAGGISYTEFSYQVLQSYDYLELFRRYNCTLQLGGSDQWGNIVAGLDLIRRVEQASAHAVTVPLLTKADGTKFGKTAGGSVWLDPEMTSPYAFFQYWLNTDDKDVINFLKVFSFKSHAEITEMEKNHLENPGLREAHRELARELTTLVHTQEVSDRVESAAKALFGQGDLSQLDLTTLKSALSELPQTKVSSLEEIPTWVDLIAATGVVESKSAARRIVKEGGAYLNNEKISGEDFRPSKNDFLCGKYAVLRKGKRDLAAIELV
;
A
#
# COMPACT_ATOMS: atom_id res chain seq x y z
N MET A 1 -6.10 27.61 -3.69
CA MET A 1 -6.01 26.82 -2.45
C MET A 1 -4.55 26.58 -2.19
N ASN A 2 -4.07 26.82 -0.95
CA ASN A 2 -2.69 26.49 -0.58
C ASN A 2 -2.56 25.00 -0.25
N LEU A 3 -1.31 24.51 -0.13
CA LEU A 3 -1.04 23.10 0.11
C LEU A 3 -1.68 22.55 1.40
N ILE A 4 -1.64 23.31 2.51
CA ILE A 4 -2.25 22.89 3.79
C ILE A 4 -3.77 22.81 3.67
N GLU A 5 -4.41 23.72 2.96
CA GLU A 5 -5.85 23.67 2.69
C GLU A 5 -6.22 22.44 1.82
N ASP A 6 -5.40 22.13 0.79
CA ASP A 6 -5.59 20.91 -0.03
C ASP A 6 -5.47 19.64 0.83
N LEU A 7 -4.43 19.53 1.64
CA LEU A 7 -4.26 18.38 2.55
C LEU A 7 -5.42 18.24 3.53
N ARG A 8 -5.93 19.35 4.07
CA ARG A 8 -7.08 19.34 4.98
C ARG A 8 -8.36 18.88 4.28
N TRP A 9 -8.63 19.43 3.08
CA TRP A 9 -9.80 19.02 2.30
C TRP A 9 -9.79 17.52 1.93
N ARG A 10 -8.58 16.98 1.67
CA ARG A 10 -8.39 15.56 1.35
C ARG A 10 -8.42 14.65 2.58
N GLY A 11 -8.52 15.21 3.80
CA GLY A 11 -8.42 14.42 5.02
C GLY A 11 -7.01 13.91 5.31
N LEU A 12 -5.98 14.56 4.77
CA LEU A 12 -4.57 14.18 4.89
C LEU A 12 -3.81 14.97 5.97
N LEU A 13 -4.47 15.80 6.76
CA LEU A 13 -3.88 16.56 7.86
C LEU A 13 -4.48 16.09 9.19
N SER A 14 -3.69 15.40 10.01
CA SER A 14 -4.09 14.94 11.35
C SER A 14 -3.57 15.89 12.43
N GLN A 15 -2.27 16.06 12.53
CA GLN A 15 -1.59 16.92 13.49
C GLN A 15 -0.53 17.75 12.79
N SER A 16 -0.31 18.95 13.26
CA SER A 16 0.76 19.84 12.81
C SER A 16 1.36 20.56 14.00
N THR A 17 2.61 20.95 13.89
CA THR A 17 3.16 22.03 14.72
C THR A 17 2.44 23.34 14.40
N ASP A 18 2.90 24.48 14.93
CA ASP A 18 2.31 25.78 14.65
C ASP A 18 2.00 25.96 13.15
N GLU A 19 0.69 25.87 12.80
CA GLU A 19 0.25 25.91 11.41
C GLU A 19 0.52 27.26 10.76
N ALA A 20 0.52 28.35 11.51
CA ALA A 20 0.79 29.67 10.96
C ALA A 20 2.27 29.79 10.57
N ALA A 21 3.17 29.33 11.44
CA ALA A 21 4.60 29.30 11.17
C ALA A 21 4.94 28.33 10.02
N LEU A 22 4.28 27.18 9.95
CA LEU A 22 4.42 26.22 8.85
C LEU A 22 3.94 26.84 7.54
N ALA A 23 2.76 27.45 7.51
CA ALA A 23 2.21 28.10 6.31
C ALA A 23 3.12 29.22 5.79
N GLU A 24 3.77 29.97 6.68
CA GLU A 24 4.76 30.99 6.30
C GLU A 24 6.01 30.33 5.69
N SER A 25 6.50 29.26 6.31
CA SER A 25 7.67 28.50 5.81
C SER A 25 7.42 27.89 4.44
N LEU A 26 6.20 27.43 4.16
CA LEU A 26 5.79 26.82 2.88
C LEU A 26 5.67 27.81 1.72
N LYS A 27 5.77 29.13 1.95
CA LYS A 27 5.84 30.14 0.88
C LYS A 27 7.14 30.07 0.08
N LYS A 28 8.16 29.39 0.59
CA LYS A 28 9.44 29.17 -0.06
C LYS A 28 9.72 27.67 -0.16
N PRO A 29 10.54 27.24 -1.14
CA PRO A 29 11.00 25.86 -1.18
C PRO A 29 11.68 25.47 0.13
N LEU A 30 11.19 24.43 0.79
CA LEU A 30 11.82 23.82 1.96
C LEU A 30 12.14 22.35 1.68
N THR A 31 13.06 21.79 2.47
CA THR A 31 13.36 20.37 2.44
C THR A 31 12.55 19.66 3.52
N LEU A 32 11.93 18.53 3.13
CA LEU A 32 11.11 17.72 4.00
C LEU A 32 11.42 16.23 3.81
N TYR A 33 11.08 15.41 4.80
CA TYR A 33 11.30 13.98 4.68
C TYR A 33 10.17 13.11 5.23
N VAL A 34 10.14 11.87 4.73
CA VAL A 34 9.39 10.74 5.29
C VAL A 34 10.34 9.57 5.46
N GLY A 35 10.22 8.86 6.58
CA GLY A 35 10.95 7.62 6.86
C GLY A 35 10.17 6.38 6.46
N PHE A 36 10.88 5.41 5.88
CA PHE A 36 10.37 4.09 5.49
C PHE A 36 11.29 3.02 6.05
N ASP A 37 10.86 2.39 7.14
CA ASP A 37 11.61 1.27 7.72
C ASP A 37 11.39 -0.01 6.91
N PRO A 38 12.46 -0.75 6.57
CA PRO A 38 12.41 -2.00 5.85
C PRO A 38 11.95 -3.14 6.78
N THR A 39 10.67 -3.18 7.09
CA THR A 39 10.03 -4.23 7.91
C THR A 39 9.50 -5.41 7.09
N ALA A 40 9.55 -5.30 5.78
CA ALA A 40 9.19 -6.29 4.77
C ALA A 40 9.93 -5.95 3.46
N PRO A 41 10.01 -6.90 2.49
CA PRO A 41 10.66 -6.64 1.20
C PRO A 41 9.92 -5.63 0.31
N SER A 42 8.75 -5.15 0.71
CA SER A 42 7.93 -4.20 -0.04
C SER A 42 7.23 -3.20 0.88
N LEU A 43 6.92 -2.03 0.34
CA LEU A 43 5.92 -1.13 0.87
C LEU A 43 4.51 -1.67 0.59
N HIS A 44 3.54 -1.26 1.40
CA HIS A 44 2.12 -1.60 1.22
C HIS A 44 1.26 -0.34 1.02
N VAL A 45 0.00 -0.49 0.68
CA VAL A 45 -0.91 0.64 0.42
C VAL A 45 -1.05 1.62 1.61
N GLY A 46 -0.78 1.19 2.84
CA GLY A 46 -0.71 2.10 4.00
C GLY A 46 0.46 3.08 3.91
N ASN A 47 1.63 2.64 3.42
CA ASN A 47 2.78 3.51 3.19
C ASN A 47 2.55 4.45 2.01
N LEU A 48 1.71 4.05 1.04
CA LEU A 48 1.39 4.86 -0.13
C LEU A 48 0.79 6.22 0.28
N VAL A 49 0.03 6.29 1.38
CA VAL A 49 -0.56 7.56 1.87
C VAL A 49 0.51 8.62 2.09
N VAL A 50 1.49 8.33 2.94
CA VAL A 50 2.55 9.29 3.28
C VAL A 50 3.46 9.57 2.09
N LEU A 51 3.69 8.57 1.22
CA LEU A 51 4.47 8.70 0.00
C LEU A 51 3.82 9.65 -1.01
N LEU A 52 2.50 9.56 -1.19
CA LEU A 52 1.76 10.47 -2.07
C LEU A 52 1.64 11.89 -1.48
N VAL A 53 1.61 12.03 -0.15
CA VAL A 53 1.73 13.34 0.48
C VAL A 53 3.11 13.94 0.20
N LEU A 54 4.19 13.17 0.34
CA LEU A 54 5.54 13.61 -0.02
C LEU A 54 5.62 14.09 -1.48
N ARG A 55 5.00 13.33 -2.41
CA ARG A 55 4.87 13.74 -3.82
C ARG A 55 4.08 15.05 -3.98
N ARG A 56 3.00 15.28 -3.22
CA ARG A 56 2.24 16.55 -3.26
C ARG A 56 3.11 17.74 -2.87
N PHE A 57 3.96 17.59 -1.86
CA PHE A 57 4.94 18.60 -1.50
C PHE A 57 5.96 18.86 -2.63
N GLN A 58 6.43 17.79 -3.30
CA GLN A 58 7.31 17.96 -4.46
C GLN A 58 6.63 18.74 -5.60
N LEU A 59 5.38 18.37 -5.93
CA LEU A 59 4.59 19.08 -6.95
C LEU A 59 4.32 20.56 -6.59
N ALA A 60 4.29 20.87 -5.30
CA ALA A 60 4.18 22.25 -4.79
C ALA A 60 5.53 23.01 -4.77
N GLY A 61 6.63 22.40 -5.22
CA GLY A 61 7.95 23.04 -5.35
C GLY A 61 8.89 22.84 -4.16
N HIS A 62 8.57 21.92 -3.23
CA HIS A 62 9.43 21.59 -2.09
C HIS A 62 10.38 20.44 -2.42
N ASN A 63 11.46 20.27 -1.63
CA ASN A 63 12.54 19.30 -1.88
C ASN A 63 12.30 18.03 -1.04
N PRO A 64 11.79 16.93 -1.60
CA PRO A 64 11.49 15.72 -0.85
C PRO A 64 12.72 14.85 -0.62
N LEU A 65 12.86 14.36 0.61
CA LEU A 65 13.79 13.30 0.99
C LEU A 65 12.97 12.06 1.38
N ALA A 66 13.30 10.92 0.79
CA ALA A 66 12.82 9.63 1.24
C ALA A 66 13.93 8.98 2.07
N LEU A 67 13.73 8.87 3.37
CA LEU A 67 14.66 8.19 4.27
C LEU A 67 14.33 6.71 4.31
N VAL A 68 15.28 5.85 3.94
CA VAL A 68 15.16 4.41 4.14
C VAL A 68 15.92 4.01 5.41
N GLY A 69 15.22 3.30 6.28
CA GLY A 69 15.70 2.99 7.64
C GLY A 69 16.67 1.81 7.69
N GLY A 70 17.87 1.92 7.11
CA GLY A 70 18.89 0.88 7.18
C GLY A 70 19.40 0.61 8.61
N ALA A 71 19.40 1.64 9.48
CA ALA A 71 19.73 1.49 10.90
C ALA A 71 18.47 1.19 11.73
N THR A 72 17.40 1.98 11.57
CA THR A 72 16.16 1.83 12.32
C THR A 72 15.44 0.52 12.04
N GLY A 73 15.56 -0.03 10.82
CA GLY A 73 15.06 -1.35 10.46
C GLY A 73 15.72 -2.52 11.19
N LEU A 74 16.93 -2.33 11.73
CA LEU A 74 17.61 -3.31 12.58
C LEU A 74 17.12 -3.28 14.04
N VAL A 75 16.45 -2.19 14.45
CA VAL A 75 16.00 -1.97 15.83
C VAL A 75 14.50 -2.24 15.96
N GLY A 76 13.69 -1.69 15.05
CA GLY A 76 12.25 -1.86 15.00
C GLY A 76 11.47 -0.83 15.82
N ASP A 77 10.52 -0.16 15.15
CA ASP A 77 9.63 0.84 15.76
C ASP A 77 8.53 0.15 16.60
N PRO A 78 8.39 0.47 17.90
CA PRO A 78 7.31 -0.04 18.74
C PRO A 78 5.95 0.59 18.47
N SER A 79 5.89 1.71 17.73
CA SER A 79 4.66 2.47 17.51
C SER A 79 3.57 1.63 16.82
N GLY A 80 2.35 1.65 17.39
CA GLY A 80 1.19 0.94 16.84
C GLY A 80 1.25 -0.60 16.91
N LYS A 81 2.15 -1.17 17.75
CA LYS A 81 2.34 -2.60 17.97
C LYS A 81 2.17 -3.00 19.43
N ASN A 82 1.59 -4.19 19.65
CA ASN A 82 1.42 -4.77 20.98
C ASN A 82 2.53 -5.77 21.35
N GLU A 83 3.30 -6.22 20.35
CA GLU A 83 4.35 -7.24 20.53
C GLU A 83 5.69 -6.73 20.00
N GLU A 84 6.78 -7.26 20.51
CA GLU A 84 8.13 -6.96 20.06
C GLU A 84 8.35 -7.42 18.62
N ARG A 85 9.04 -6.63 17.81
CA ARG A 85 9.37 -7.00 16.44
C ARG A 85 10.44 -8.07 16.42
N THR A 86 10.30 -9.04 15.54
CA THR A 86 11.40 -9.95 15.19
C THR A 86 12.51 -9.15 14.51
N LEU A 87 13.72 -9.25 15.06
CA LEU A 87 14.89 -8.59 14.48
C LEU A 87 15.35 -9.35 13.22
N ASN A 88 15.53 -8.63 12.14
CA ASN A 88 16.06 -9.16 10.90
C ASN A 88 17.59 -9.06 10.86
N SER A 89 18.24 -9.91 10.06
CA SER A 89 19.68 -9.80 9.83
C SER A 89 20.04 -8.53 9.08
N SER A 90 21.27 -8.06 9.22
CA SER A 90 21.78 -6.90 8.47
C SER A 90 21.71 -7.10 6.96
N ASP A 91 21.95 -8.31 6.47
CA ASP A 91 21.87 -8.63 5.03
C ASP A 91 20.44 -8.56 4.51
N THR A 92 19.47 -9.09 5.28
CA THR A 92 18.03 -8.99 4.96
C THR A 92 17.57 -7.53 4.92
N VAL A 93 17.96 -6.73 5.91
CA VAL A 93 17.60 -5.31 5.95
C VAL A 93 18.24 -4.56 4.77
N ALA A 94 19.50 -4.84 4.43
CA ALA A 94 20.18 -4.22 3.30
C ALA A 94 19.50 -4.55 1.97
N GLU A 95 19.08 -5.81 1.75
CA GLU A 95 18.29 -6.20 0.57
C GLU A 95 16.98 -5.41 0.50
N TRP A 96 16.23 -5.37 1.59
CA TRP A 96 14.94 -4.67 1.62
C TRP A 96 15.07 -3.15 1.46
N VAL A 97 16.15 -2.54 1.96
CA VAL A 97 16.51 -1.14 1.68
C VAL A 97 16.61 -0.89 0.18
N GLY A 98 17.28 -1.79 -0.56
CA GLY A 98 17.39 -1.72 -2.02
C GLY A 98 16.02 -1.73 -2.70
N ARG A 99 15.17 -2.71 -2.35
CA ARG A 99 13.82 -2.85 -2.92
C ARG A 99 12.92 -1.64 -2.62
N ILE A 100 12.93 -1.15 -1.38
CA ILE A 100 12.13 0.03 -0.99
C ILE A 100 12.59 1.28 -1.73
N LYS A 101 13.92 1.46 -1.91
CA LYS A 101 14.48 2.55 -2.68
C LYS A 101 13.96 2.55 -4.13
N GLU A 102 13.94 1.38 -4.77
CA GLU A 102 13.40 1.22 -6.12
C GLU A 102 11.91 1.58 -6.16
N GLN A 103 11.11 1.07 -5.23
CA GLN A 103 9.68 1.37 -5.15
C GLN A 103 9.40 2.87 -4.95
N VAL A 104 10.09 3.52 -4.02
CA VAL A 104 9.93 4.97 -3.78
C VAL A 104 10.27 5.78 -5.03
N SER A 105 11.24 5.31 -5.84
CA SER A 105 11.68 5.99 -7.05
C SER A 105 10.61 6.06 -8.14
N VAL A 106 9.57 5.23 -8.09
CA VAL A 106 8.42 5.29 -9.00
C VAL A 106 7.53 6.52 -8.74
N PHE A 107 7.48 6.99 -7.50
CA PHE A 107 6.52 8.01 -7.07
C PHE A 107 7.06 9.43 -7.05
N LEU A 108 8.37 9.61 -7.00
CA LEU A 108 9.02 10.92 -6.88
C LEU A 108 9.84 11.22 -8.12
N ASP A 109 9.96 12.51 -8.45
CA ASP A 109 10.78 12.97 -9.57
C ASP A 109 12.22 13.25 -9.09
N PHE A 110 13.14 12.36 -9.49
CA PHE A 110 14.57 12.46 -9.18
C PHE A 110 15.35 13.30 -10.20
N ASP A 111 14.76 13.56 -11.37
CA ASP A 111 15.37 14.28 -12.48
C ASP A 111 14.91 15.74 -12.58
N SER A 112 14.03 16.17 -11.64
CA SER A 112 13.55 17.55 -11.58
C SER A 112 14.71 18.54 -11.51
N LYS A 113 14.69 19.57 -12.37
CA LYS A 113 15.74 20.59 -12.39
C LYS A 113 15.67 21.54 -11.19
N SER A 114 14.52 21.72 -10.58
CA SER A 114 14.29 22.70 -9.51
C SER A 114 14.30 22.06 -8.11
N ASN A 115 13.73 20.89 -7.95
CA ASN A 115 13.50 20.22 -6.67
C ASN A 115 13.58 18.69 -6.80
N PRO A 116 14.74 18.14 -7.23
CA PRO A 116 14.89 16.71 -7.38
C PRO A 116 14.72 15.99 -6.03
N ALA A 117 14.00 14.88 -6.04
CA ALA A 117 13.92 14.00 -4.87
C ALA A 117 15.29 13.37 -4.57
N LYS A 118 15.48 12.96 -3.30
CA LYS A 118 16.64 12.17 -2.91
C LYS A 118 16.21 11.02 -2.02
N VAL A 119 16.84 9.86 -2.21
CA VAL A 119 16.78 8.77 -1.23
C VAL A 119 18.02 8.83 -0.38
N VAL A 120 17.85 8.76 0.94
CA VAL A 120 18.92 8.73 1.93
C VAL A 120 18.77 7.52 2.84
N ASN A 121 19.87 7.02 3.38
CA ASN A 121 19.88 5.87 4.28
C ASN A 121 20.43 6.32 5.64
N ASN A 122 19.68 6.10 6.71
CA ASN A 122 20.14 6.50 8.06
C ASN A 122 21.33 5.67 8.56
N LEU A 123 21.64 4.53 7.94
CA LEU A 123 22.85 3.79 8.23
C LEU A 123 24.14 4.60 7.93
N ASP A 124 24.09 5.54 6.99
CA ASP A 124 25.22 6.35 6.56
C ASP A 124 25.78 7.26 7.69
N TRP A 125 24.94 7.66 8.62
CA TRP A 125 25.35 8.48 9.78
C TRP A 125 25.26 7.74 11.11
N THR A 126 24.53 6.64 11.16
CA THR A 126 24.39 5.86 12.39
C THR A 126 25.52 4.82 12.54
N ALA A 127 25.93 4.17 11.44
CA ALA A 127 27.00 3.16 11.50
C ALA A 127 28.35 3.68 12.02
N PRO A 128 28.82 4.88 11.64
CA PRO A 128 30.08 5.42 12.18
C PRO A 128 29.98 5.94 13.61
N LEU A 129 28.78 6.11 14.18
CA LEU A 129 28.56 6.66 15.51
C LEU A 129 28.84 5.59 16.57
N SER A 130 29.79 5.85 17.47
CA SER A 130 30.05 4.93 18.57
C SER A 130 28.93 4.94 19.61
N ALA A 131 28.73 3.83 20.32
CA ALA A 131 27.74 3.74 21.39
C ALA A 131 27.95 4.82 22.48
N ILE A 132 29.21 5.15 22.79
CA ILE A 132 29.54 6.18 23.79
C ILE A 132 29.17 7.57 23.30
N GLU A 133 29.46 7.90 22.06
CA GLU A 133 29.05 9.17 21.45
C GLU A 133 27.54 9.30 21.38
N PHE A 134 26.85 8.25 20.96
CA PHE A 134 25.40 8.23 20.93
C PHE A 134 24.79 8.52 22.30
N LEU A 135 25.23 7.84 23.34
CA LEU A 135 24.72 8.03 24.70
C LEU A 135 25.09 9.41 25.27
N ARG A 136 26.35 9.85 25.10
CA ARG A 136 26.87 11.11 25.66
C ARG A 136 26.32 12.34 24.95
N ASP A 137 26.28 12.32 23.60
CA ASP A 137 26.05 13.56 22.83
C ASP A 137 24.60 13.67 22.39
N ILE A 138 23.92 12.54 22.16
CA ILE A 138 22.50 12.50 21.78
C ILE A 138 21.62 12.10 22.97
N GLY A 139 21.91 11.00 23.64
CA GLY A 139 21.11 10.45 24.74
C GLY A 139 20.89 11.44 25.90
N LYS A 140 21.87 12.28 26.22
CA LYS A 140 21.75 13.30 27.28
C LYS A 140 20.60 14.29 27.10
N HIS A 141 20.09 14.44 25.87
CA HIS A 141 18.97 15.34 25.58
C HIS A 141 17.60 14.73 25.82
N PHE A 142 17.54 13.43 26.12
CA PHE A 142 16.29 12.68 26.33
C PHE A 142 16.05 12.39 27.81
N SER A 143 14.88 12.79 28.31
CA SER A 143 14.44 12.44 29.67
C SER A 143 13.73 11.08 29.64
N VAL A 144 14.23 10.11 30.41
CA VAL A 144 13.62 8.79 30.54
C VAL A 144 12.15 8.89 30.98
N ASN A 145 11.83 9.78 31.92
CA ASN A 145 10.46 9.98 32.38
C ASN A 145 9.53 10.46 31.25
N GLN A 146 10.01 11.37 30.37
CA GLN A 146 9.25 11.83 29.22
C GLN A 146 9.08 10.73 28.17
N MET A 147 10.09 9.89 27.97
CA MET A 147 10.00 8.75 27.06
C MET A 147 9.01 7.68 27.56
N LEU A 148 9.03 7.36 28.85
CA LEU A 148 8.11 6.41 29.48
C LEU A 148 6.63 6.90 29.44
N ALA A 149 6.41 8.21 29.47
CA ALA A 149 5.07 8.81 29.41
C ALA A 149 4.47 8.88 27.98
N ARG A 150 5.21 8.45 26.95
CA ARG A 150 4.67 8.40 25.58
C ARG A 150 3.67 7.27 25.41
N ASP A 151 2.58 7.50 24.70
CA ASP A 151 1.50 6.53 24.51
C ASP A 151 2.00 5.20 23.93
N SER A 152 2.93 5.26 22.95
CA SER A 152 3.53 4.08 22.34
C SER A 152 4.36 3.23 23.33
N VAL A 153 5.00 3.87 24.30
CA VAL A 153 5.82 3.21 25.32
C VAL A 153 4.95 2.75 26.50
N SER A 154 4.07 3.60 27.02
CA SER A 154 3.18 3.26 28.15
C SER A 154 2.27 2.09 27.84
N SER A 155 1.67 2.07 26.65
CA SER A 155 0.86 0.93 26.20
C SER A 155 1.63 -0.39 26.13
N ARG A 156 2.90 -0.35 25.76
CA ARG A 156 3.78 -1.52 25.72
C ARG A 156 4.15 -2.00 27.12
N LEU A 157 4.43 -1.07 28.04
CA LEU A 157 4.72 -1.40 29.45
C LEU A 157 3.52 -2.09 30.12
N GLU A 158 2.29 -1.64 29.82
CA GLU A 158 1.06 -2.26 30.31
C GLU A 158 0.80 -3.64 29.68
N ALA A 159 1.17 -3.84 28.42
CA ALA A 159 0.92 -5.08 27.68
C ALA A 159 1.93 -6.20 27.95
N GLY A 160 3.06 -5.94 28.60
CA GLY A 160 4.06 -6.99 28.89
C GLY A 160 5.50 -6.51 28.91
N GLY A 161 5.74 -5.23 28.69
CA GLY A 161 7.07 -4.63 28.70
C GLY A 161 7.59 -4.21 27.32
N ILE A 162 8.73 -3.55 27.33
CA ILE A 162 9.42 -3.08 26.14
C ILE A 162 10.92 -3.36 26.31
N SER A 163 11.59 -3.87 25.27
CA SER A 163 13.04 -4.04 25.31
C SER A 163 13.74 -2.67 25.24
N TYR A 164 14.98 -2.61 25.73
CA TYR A 164 15.79 -1.40 25.58
C TYR A 164 16.01 -1.05 24.11
N THR A 165 16.10 -2.04 23.26
CA THR A 165 16.24 -1.88 21.80
C THR A 165 15.05 -1.09 21.22
N GLU A 166 13.82 -1.55 21.42
CA GLU A 166 12.62 -0.84 20.98
C GLU A 166 12.45 0.54 21.67
N PHE A 167 12.76 0.61 22.98
CA PHE A 167 12.72 1.86 23.75
C PHE A 167 13.66 2.92 23.17
N SER A 168 14.83 2.53 22.68
CA SER A 168 15.83 3.42 22.12
C SER A 168 15.48 3.93 20.71
N TYR A 169 14.50 3.31 20.03
CA TYR A 169 14.08 3.67 18.65
C TYR A 169 13.78 5.17 18.51
N GLN A 170 13.05 5.74 19.45
CA GLN A 170 12.71 7.17 19.44
C GLN A 170 13.94 8.08 19.36
N VAL A 171 15.02 7.69 20.06
CA VAL A 171 16.28 8.46 20.06
C VAL A 171 16.96 8.38 18.69
N LEU A 172 16.95 7.21 18.05
CA LEU A 172 17.50 7.01 16.70
C LEU A 172 16.74 7.83 15.67
N GLN A 173 15.41 7.76 15.65
CA GLN A 173 14.59 8.55 14.72
C GLN A 173 14.75 10.07 14.94
N SER A 174 14.91 10.49 16.20
CA SER A 174 15.19 11.90 16.50
C SER A 174 16.57 12.33 15.99
N TYR A 175 17.56 11.44 16.09
CA TYR A 175 18.89 11.68 15.53
C TYR A 175 18.87 11.74 14.00
N ASP A 176 18.05 10.93 13.35
CA ASP A 176 17.84 11.03 11.90
C ASP A 176 17.36 12.43 11.50
N TYR A 177 16.38 12.99 12.22
CA TYR A 177 15.89 14.33 11.91
C TYR A 177 16.97 15.40 12.11
N LEU A 178 17.76 15.31 13.17
CA LEU A 178 18.89 16.19 13.42
C LEU A 178 19.95 16.12 12.31
N GLU A 179 20.32 14.91 11.86
CA GLU A 179 21.27 14.73 10.78
C GLU A 179 20.75 15.20 9.42
N LEU A 180 19.46 15.00 9.15
CA LEU A 180 18.80 15.54 7.95
C LEU A 180 18.73 17.06 7.98
N PHE A 181 18.47 17.65 9.15
CA PHE A 181 18.53 19.10 9.35
C PHE A 181 19.93 19.63 9.03
N ARG A 182 20.98 19.03 9.59
CA ARG A 182 22.39 19.43 9.39
C ARG A 182 22.87 19.28 7.95
N ARG A 183 22.58 18.13 7.34
CA ARG A 183 23.12 17.73 6.03
C ARG A 183 22.34 18.30 4.85
N TYR A 184 21.01 18.45 5.01
CA TYR A 184 20.11 18.78 3.90
C TYR A 184 19.24 20.01 4.18
N ASN A 185 19.45 20.72 5.31
CA ASN A 185 18.56 21.80 5.76
C ASN A 185 17.10 21.34 5.77
N CYS A 186 16.86 20.10 6.23
CA CYS A 186 15.53 19.52 6.29
C CYS A 186 14.78 20.06 7.51
N THR A 187 13.74 20.84 7.25
CA THR A 187 12.99 21.57 8.28
C THR A 187 11.56 21.09 8.48
N LEU A 188 11.12 20.05 7.78
CA LEU A 188 9.79 19.45 7.96
C LEU A 188 9.87 17.92 7.94
N GLN A 189 9.32 17.28 8.96
CA GLN A 189 9.09 15.84 8.98
C GLN A 189 7.61 15.51 8.74
N LEU A 190 7.35 14.56 7.83
CA LEU A 190 6.03 13.97 7.62
C LEU A 190 6.01 12.53 8.18
N GLY A 191 4.85 12.10 8.69
CA GLY A 191 4.64 10.72 9.13
C GLY A 191 3.18 10.38 9.32
N GLY A 192 2.88 9.14 9.72
CA GLY A 192 1.56 8.76 10.21
C GLY A 192 1.28 9.36 11.59
N SER A 193 0.02 9.46 11.99
CA SER A 193 -0.36 10.01 13.30
C SER A 193 0.19 9.20 14.48
N ASP A 194 0.46 7.92 14.29
CA ASP A 194 1.15 7.04 15.24
C ASP A 194 2.61 7.45 15.50
N GLN A 195 3.22 8.21 14.57
CA GLN A 195 4.60 8.69 14.65
C GLN A 195 4.73 10.04 15.38
N TRP A 196 3.63 10.69 15.75
CA TRP A 196 3.65 12.04 16.33
C TRP A 196 4.64 12.19 17.50
N GLY A 197 4.64 11.20 18.43
CA GLY A 197 5.55 11.18 19.56
C GLY A 197 7.03 11.17 19.16
N ASN A 198 7.40 10.34 18.20
CA ASN A 198 8.77 10.25 17.70
C ASN A 198 9.18 11.54 16.97
N ILE A 199 8.28 12.08 16.14
CA ILE A 199 8.53 13.31 15.37
C ILE A 199 8.77 14.51 16.30
N VAL A 200 7.93 14.69 17.32
CA VAL A 200 8.08 15.80 18.29
C VAL A 200 9.39 15.67 19.09
N ALA A 201 9.84 14.45 19.40
CA ALA A 201 11.14 14.25 20.04
C ALA A 201 12.31 14.71 19.16
N GLY A 202 12.21 14.49 17.83
CA GLY A 202 13.18 15.02 16.87
C GLY A 202 13.22 16.56 16.81
N LEU A 203 12.05 17.19 16.83
CA LEU A 203 11.94 18.66 16.93
C LEU A 203 12.58 19.21 18.19
N ASP A 204 12.34 18.57 19.34
CA ASP A 204 12.96 18.95 20.62
C ASP A 204 14.47 18.80 20.57
N LEU A 205 14.99 17.74 19.93
CA LEU A 205 16.43 17.54 19.77
C LEU A 205 17.05 18.66 18.93
N ILE A 206 16.49 18.99 17.77
CA ILE A 206 16.95 20.10 16.91
C ILE A 206 16.96 21.40 17.70
N ARG A 207 15.87 21.72 18.41
CA ARG A 207 15.78 22.94 19.22
C ARG A 207 16.88 23.00 20.30
N ARG A 208 17.20 21.90 20.96
CA ARG A 208 18.20 21.83 22.05
C ARG A 208 19.63 21.91 21.52
N VAL A 209 19.91 21.27 20.39
CA VAL A 209 21.26 21.14 19.86
C VAL A 209 21.62 22.29 18.93
N GLU A 210 20.73 22.63 18.00
CA GLU A 210 20.96 23.63 16.95
C GLU A 210 20.35 25.00 17.27
N GLN A 211 19.56 25.11 18.36
CA GLN A 211 18.80 26.33 18.72
C GLN A 211 17.94 26.84 17.55
N ALA A 212 17.44 25.91 16.74
CA ALA A 212 16.66 26.17 15.54
C ALA A 212 15.24 25.61 15.67
N SER A 213 14.34 26.07 14.80
CA SER A 213 12.97 25.58 14.70
C SER A 213 12.80 24.71 13.45
N ALA A 214 12.02 23.66 13.60
CA ALA A 214 11.59 22.81 12.52
C ALA A 214 10.09 22.47 12.67
N HIS A 215 9.51 21.82 11.70
CA HIS A 215 8.07 21.55 11.62
C HIS A 215 7.78 20.07 11.56
N ALA A 216 6.53 19.72 11.91
CA ALA A 216 5.99 18.38 11.80
C ALA A 216 4.58 18.43 11.23
N VAL A 217 4.27 17.45 10.38
CA VAL A 217 2.91 17.20 9.90
C VAL A 217 2.67 15.70 9.95
N THR A 218 1.49 15.27 10.43
CA THR A 218 1.09 13.88 10.37
C THR A 218 -0.18 13.70 9.56
N VAL A 219 -0.26 12.55 8.88
CA VAL A 219 -1.47 12.08 8.20
C VAL A 219 -2.22 11.11 9.11
N PRO A 220 -3.56 11.03 9.03
CA PRO A 220 -4.31 10.08 9.83
C PRO A 220 -4.00 8.64 9.40
N LEU A 221 -4.08 7.71 10.35
CA LEU A 221 -4.15 6.28 10.03
C LEU A 221 -5.51 6.01 9.39
N LEU A 222 -5.50 5.51 8.16
CA LEU A 222 -6.74 5.22 7.46
C LEU A 222 -7.42 3.98 8.05
N THR A 223 -8.73 4.09 8.21
CA THR A 223 -9.64 3.01 8.51
C THR A 223 -10.72 2.94 7.45
N LYS A 224 -11.31 1.77 7.25
CA LYS A 224 -12.51 1.63 6.43
C LYS A 224 -13.75 2.13 7.18
N ALA A 225 -14.84 2.37 6.48
CA ALA A 225 -16.11 2.80 7.07
C ALA A 225 -16.67 1.79 8.10
N ASP A 226 -16.31 0.52 8.00
CA ASP A 226 -16.64 -0.54 8.95
C ASP A 226 -15.74 -0.54 10.22
N GLY A 227 -14.77 0.38 10.32
CA GLY A 227 -13.82 0.49 11.41
C GLY A 227 -12.61 -0.44 11.30
N THR A 228 -12.53 -1.28 10.29
CA THR A 228 -11.38 -2.17 10.09
C THR A 228 -10.16 -1.42 9.56
N LYS A 229 -8.96 -1.98 9.80
CA LYS A 229 -7.72 -1.38 9.34
C LYS A 229 -7.66 -1.36 7.80
N PHE A 230 -7.36 -0.20 7.24
CA PHE A 230 -7.09 -0.03 5.81
C PHE A 230 -5.85 -0.84 5.37
N GLY A 231 -5.85 -1.30 4.11
CA GLY A 231 -4.70 -1.96 3.51
C GLY A 231 -4.51 -3.42 3.92
N LYS A 232 -5.49 -4.01 4.62
CA LYS A 232 -5.51 -5.45 4.93
C LYS A 232 -6.70 -6.14 4.29
N THR A 233 -6.45 -7.36 3.81
CA THR A 233 -7.45 -8.31 3.32
C THR A 233 -7.37 -9.59 4.17
N ALA A 234 -8.23 -10.57 3.91
CA ALA A 234 -8.11 -11.90 4.52
C ALA A 234 -6.75 -12.57 4.24
N GLY A 235 -6.10 -12.22 3.12
CA GLY A 235 -4.77 -12.69 2.74
C GLY A 235 -3.59 -11.88 3.31
N GLY A 236 -3.85 -10.85 4.13
CA GLY A 236 -2.79 -10.01 4.71
C GLY A 236 -2.74 -8.60 4.15
N SER A 237 -1.54 -8.00 4.12
CA SER A 237 -1.33 -6.65 3.59
C SER A 237 -1.39 -6.63 2.05
N VAL A 238 -1.92 -5.54 1.49
CA VAL A 238 -1.88 -5.26 0.05
C VAL A 238 -0.56 -4.54 -0.26
N TRP A 239 0.33 -5.24 -0.95
CA TRP A 239 1.70 -4.81 -1.24
C TRP A 239 1.79 -4.03 -2.55
N LEU A 240 2.81 -3.17 -2.68
CA LEU A 240 3.09 -2.46 -3.92
C LEU A 240 3.92 -3.32 -4.90
N ASP A 241 4.61 -4.34 -4.39
CA ASP A 241 5.38 -5.29 -5.19
C ASP A 241 4.44 -6.25 -5.94
N PRO A 242 4.54 -6.35 -7.28
CA PRO A 242 3.69 -7.23 -8.09
C PRO A 242 3.90 -8.74 -7.82
N GLU A 243 5.03 -9.13 -7.21
CA GLU A 243 5.28 -10.51 -6.81
C GLU A 243 4.57 -10.88 -5.50
N MET A 244 4.29 -9.89 -4.63
CA MET A 244 3.63 -10.08 -3.35
C MET A 244 2.11 -9.85 -3.42
N THR A 245 1.68 -8.89 -4.22
CA THR A 245 0.27 -8.65 -4.56
C THR A 245 0.20 -8.44 -6.06
N SER A 246 -0.39 -9.39 -6.77
CA SER A 246 -0.46 -9.30 -8.23
C SER A 246 -1.17 -8.01 -8.67
N PRO A 247 -0.82 -7.42 -9.82
CA PRO A 247 -1.49 -6.23 -10.31
C PRO A 247 -3.01 -6.41 -10.47
N TYR A 248 -3.47 -7.62 -10.77
CA TYR A 248 -4.90 -7.93 -10.81
C TYR A 248 -5.54 -7.88 -9.41
N ALA A 249 -4.92 -8.51 -8.40
CA ALA A 249 -5.39 -8.46 -7.02
C ALA A 249 -5.37 -7.02 -6.48
N PHE A 250 -4.33 -6.24 -6.82
CA PHE A 250 -4.22 -4.83 -6.48
C PHE A 250 -5.36 -4.00 -7.10
N PHE A 251 -5.64 -4.20 -8.39
CA PHE A 251 -6.76 -3.54 -9.08
C PHE A 251 -8.11 -3.93 -8.44
N GLN A 252 -8.33 -5.22 -8.19
CA GLN A 252 -9.56 -5.72 -7.56
C GLN A 252 -9.75 -5.19 -6.14
N TYR A 253 -8.68 -5.03 -5.37
CA TYR A 253 -8.75 -4.42 -4.04
C TYR A 253 -9.41 -3.03 -4.10
N TRP A 254 -8.97 -2.18 -5.02
CA TRP A 254 -9.54 -0.85 -5.19
C TRP A 254 -10.93 -0.87 -5.85
N LEU A 255 -11.12 -1.73 -6.83
CA LEU A 255 -12.41 -1.86 -7.49
C LEU A 255 -13.50 -2.32 -6.52
N ASN A 256 -13.16 -3.17 -5.53
CA ASN A 256 -14.09 -3.70 -4.53
C ASN A 256 -14.17 -2.87 -3.25
N THR A 257 -13.67 -1.64 -3.26
CA THR A 257 -13.87 -0.67 -2.17
C THR A 257 -15.37 -0.49 -1.86
N ASP A 258 -15.72 -0.32 -0.60
CA ASP A 258 -17.11 -0.03 -0.20
C ASP A 258 -17.56 1.33 -0.76
N ASP A 259 -18.83 1.43 -1.13
CA ASP A 259 -19.43 2.67 -1.68
C ASP A 259 -19.26 3.87 -0.72
N LYS A 260 -19.18 3.61 0.59
CA LYS A 260 -18.97 4.66 1.62
C LYS A 260 -17.53 5.16 1.68
N ASP A 261 -16.56 4.38 1.20
CA ASP A 261 -15.14 4.68 1.29
C ASP A 261 -14.56 5.27 0.01
N VAL A 262 -15.15 4.96 -1.15
CA VAL A 262 -14.53 5.22 -2.46
C VAL A 262 -14.20 6.70 -2.68
N ILE A 263 -15.10 7.60 -2.31
CA ILE A 263 -14.86 9.05 -2.47
C ILE A 263 -13.79 9.55 -1.52
N ASN A 264 -13.78 9.06 -0.28
CA ASN A 264 -12.71 9.39 0.66
C ASN A 264 -11.34 8.90 0.14
N PHE A 265 -11.27 7.69 -0.41
CA PHE A 265 -10.03 7.18 -0.99
C PHE A 265 -9.62 7.93 -2.25
N LEU A 266 -10.54 8.41 -3.08
CA LEU A 266 -10.22 9.33 -4.17
C LEU A 266 -9.62 10.65 -3.63
N LYS A 267 -10.18 11.24 -2.57
CA LYS A 267 -9.61 12.43 -1.94
C LYS A 267 -8.17 12.19 -1.46
N VAL A 268 -7.93 11.06 -0.82
CA VAL A 268 -6.62 10.69 -0.24
C VAL A 268 -5.58 10.37 -1.31
N PHE A 269 -5.90 9.48 -2.23
CA PHE A 269 -4.92 8.85 -3.12
C PHE A 269 -4.80 9.48 -4.50
N SER A 270 -5.88 10.08 -5.02
CA SER A 270 -5.91 10.63 -6.37
C SER A 270 -5.24 12.01 -6.46
N PHE A 271 -4.64 12.30 -7.62
CA PHE A 271 -4.13 13.63 -7.97
C PHE A 271 -5.15 14.50 -8.72
N LYS A 272 -6.38 14.03 -8.88
CA LYS A 272 -7.49 14.81 -9.45
C LYS A 272 -7.75 16.07 -8.65
N SER A 273 -8.23 17.10 -9.34
CA SER A 273 -8.64 18.36 -8.72
C SER A 273 -9.87 18.18 -7.81
N HIS A 274 -10.09 19.15 -6.94
CA HIS A 274 -11.28 19.19 -6.09
C HIS A 274 -12.57 19.16 -6.92
N ALA A 275 -12.61 19.89 -8.04
CA ALA A 275 -13.79 19.94 -8.91
C ALA A 275 -14.10 18.58 -9.53
N GLU A 276 -13.07 17.86 -10.03
CA GLU A 276 -13.25 16.50 -10.59
C GLU A 276 -13.75 15.52 -9.53
N ILE A 277 -13.17 15.52 -8.33
CA ILE A 277 -13.60 14.61 -7.26
C ILE A 277 -15.01 14.96 -6.79
N THR A 278 -15.36 16.25 -6.68
CA THR A 278 -16.72 16.67 -6.31
C THR A 278 -17.76 16.25 -7.35
N GLU A 279 -17.44 16.34 -8.64
CA GLU A 279 -18.32 15.85 -9.71
C GLU A 279 -18.47 14.32 -9.66
N MET A 280 -17.37 13.60 -9.39
CA MET A 280 -17.42 12.14 -9.20
C MET A 280 -18.25 11.75 -7.97
N GLU A 281 -18.17 12.50 -6.87
CA GLU A 281 -18.99 12.30 -5.67
C GLU A 281 -20.47 12.47 -5.98
N LYS A 282 -20.84 13.51 -6.72
CA LYS A 282 -22.21 13.74 -7.16
C LYS A 282 -22.74 12.59 -8.04
N ASN A 283 -21.97 12.20 -9.07
CA ASN A 283 -22.34 11.09 -9.96
C ASN A 283 -22.47 9.77 -9.22
N HIS A 284 -21.58 9.51 -8.24
CA HIS A 284 -21.64 8.32 -7.38
C HIS A 284 -22.91 8.28 -6.53
N LEU A 285 -23.34 9.42 -5.96
CA LEU A 285 -24.57 9.52 -5.17
C LEU A 285 -25.83 9.34 -6.03
N GLU A 286 -25.84 9.87 -7.25
CA GLU A 286 -26.97 9.75 -8.18
C GLU A 286 -27.08 8.34 -8.79
N ASN A 287 -25.96 7.69 -9.10
CA ASN A 287 -25.90 6.43 -9.82
C ASN A 287 -24.83 5.46 -9.26
N PRO A 288 -24.92 5.01 -8.01
CA PRO A 288 -23.89 4.18 -7.37
C PRO A 288 -23.65 2.85 -8.11
N GLY A 289 -24.70 2.30 -8.73
CA GLY A 289 -24.62 1.04 -9.48
C GLY A 289 -23.71 1.08 -10.71
N LEU A 290 -23.40 2.26 -11.25
CA LEU A 290 -22.44 2.41 -12.35
C LEU A 290 -21.00 2.18 -11.91
N ARG A 291 -20.67 2.36 -10.61
CA ARG A 291 -19.35 2.15 -10.02
C ARG A 291 -18.21 2.89 -10.75
N GLU A 292 -18.48 4.08 -11.29
CA GLU A 292 -17.50 4.87 -12.03
C GLU A 292 -16.35 5.33 -11.14
N ALA A 293 -16.66 5.81 -9.92
CA ALA A 293 -15.67 6.22 -8.94
C ALA A 293 -14.72 5.07 -8.57
N HIS A 294 -15.23 3.85 -8.43
CA HIS A 294 -14.43 2.65 -8.13
C HIS A 294 -13.49 2.28 -9.29
N ARG A 295 -13.99 2.31 -10.53
CA ARG A 295 -13.16 2.03 -11.69
C ARG A 295 -12.05 3.06 -11.86
N GLU A 296 -12.38 4.33 -11.63
CA GLU A 296 -11.40 5.39 -11.73
C GLU A 296 -10.32 5.28 -10.65
N LEU A 297 -10.73 5.03 -9.39
CA LEU A 297 -9.79 4.79 -8.28
C LEU A 297 -8.87 3.60 -8.59
N ALA A 298 -9.43 2.47 -9.01
CA ALA A 298 -8.65 1.28 -9.34
C ALA A 298 -7.69 1.52 -10.50
N ARG A 299 -8.14 2.18 -11.57
CA ARG A 299 -7.32 2.51 -12.74
C ARG A 299 -6.18 3.46 -12.37
N GLU A 300 -6.49 4.59 -11.71
CA GLU A 300 -5.48 5.59 -11.33
C GLU A 300 -4.39 4.98 -10.46
N LEU A 301 -4.78 4.23 -9.43
CA LEU A 301 -3.79 3.66 -8.50
C LEU A 301 -3.01 2.49 -9.11
N THR A 302 -3.63 1.66 -9.93
CA THR A 302 -2.90 0.60 -10.63
C THR A 302 -1.93 1.19 -11.65
N THR A 303 -2.32 2.25 -12.36
CA THR A 303 -1.42 2.99 -13.26
C THR A 303 -0.24 3.59 -12.51
N LEU A 304 -0.51 4.20 -11.36
CA LEU A 304 0.51 4.88 -10.56
C LEU A 304 1.55 3.92 -9.98
N VAL A 305 1.12 2.72 -9.56
CA VAL A 305 1.99 1.72 -8.91
C VAL A 305 2.66 0.79 -9.91
N HIS A 306 1.95 0.39 -10.97
CA HIS A 306 2.40 -0.66 -11.89
C HIS A 306 2.64 -0.19 -13.33
N THR A 307 2.03 0.81 -13.84
CA THR A 307 2.07 1.46 -15.16
C THR A 307 0.71 1.46 -15.85
N GLN A 308 0.54 2.36 -16.82
CA GLN A 308 -0.69 2.43 -17.64
C GLN A 308 -0.94 1.13 -18.41
N GLU A 309 0.11 0.56 -19.02
CA GLU A 309 0.00 -0.67 -19.80
C GLU A 309 -0.50 -1.86 -18.95
N VAL A 310 0.02 -2.00 -17.73
CA VAL A 310 -0.42 -3.03 -16.78
C VAL A 310 -1.86 -2.78 -16.35
N SER A 311 -2.23 -1.54 -16.06
CA SER A 311 -3.60 -1.16 -15.69
C SER A 311 -4.61 -1.50 -16.79
N ASP A 312 -4.29 -1.18 -18.05
CA ASP A 312 -5.15 -1.48 -19.20
C ASP A 312 -5.34 -2.99 -19.42
N ARG A 313 -4.26 -3.77 -19.26
CA ARG A 313 -4.32 -5.25 -19.34
C ARG A 313 -5.18 -5.85 -18.23
N VAL A 314 -5.01 -5.38 -17.00
CA VAL A 314 -5.77 -5.85 -15.84
C VAL A 314 -7.25 -5.48 -15.96
N GLU A 315 -7.57 -4.28 -16.38
CA GLU A 315 -8.95 -3.85 -16.61
C GLU A 315 -9.62 -4.69 -17.72
N SER A 316 -8.89 -4.97 -18.80
CA SER A 316 -9.36 -5.84 -19.87
C SER A 316 -9.60 -7.26 -19.38
N ALA A 317 -8.70 -7.81 -18.56
CA ALA A 317 -8.87 -9.13 -17.94
C ALA A 317 -10.10 -9.18 -17.03
N ALA A 318 -10.29 -8.15 -16.19
CA ALA A 318 -11.45 -8.06 -15.32
C ALA A 318 -12.77 -8.05 -16.12
N LYS A 319 -12.83 -7.30 -17.21
CA LYS A 319 -13.99 -7.29 -18.12
C LYS A 319 -14.21 -8.66 -18.79
N ALA A 320 -13.13 -9.27 -19.29
CA ALA A 320 -13.18 -10.54 -20.00
C ALA A 320 -13.66 -11.69 -19.09
N LEU A 321 -13.20 -11.74 -17.83
CA LEU A 321 -13.64 -12.76 -16.87
C LEU A 321 -15.15 -12.74 -16.62
N PHE A 322 -15.79 -11.58 -16.70
CA PHE A 322 -17.24 -11.45 -16.51
C PHE A 322 -18.04 -11.39 -17.82
N GLY A 323 -17.45 -11.82 -18.93
CA GLY A 323 -18.14 -11.95 -20.23
C GLY A 323 -18.31 -10.65 -21.00
N GLN A 324 -17.55 -9.61 -20.67
CA GLN A 324 -17.54 -8.33 -21.38
C GLN A 324 -16.28 -8.13 -22.25
N GLY A 325 -15.64 -9.24 -22.63
CA GLY A 325 -14.42 -9.26 -23.44
C GLY A 325 -14.04 -10.67 -23.84
N ASP A 326 -12.95 -10.79 -24.58
CA ASP A 326 -12.43 -12.06 -25.10
C ASP A 326 -11.27 -12.55 -24.23
N LEU A 327 -11.46 -13.66 -23.51
CA LEU A 327 -10.44 -14.28 -22.68
C LEU A 327 -9.23 -14.79 -23.48
N SER A 328 -9.39 -15.09 -24.78
CA SER A 328 -8.32 -15.58 -25.64
C SER A 328 -7.25 -14.51 -25.95
N GLN A 329 -7.58 -13.24 -25.76
CA GLN A 329 -6.67 -12.10 -25.99
C GLN A 329 -5.76 -11.83 -24.77
N LEU A 330 -5.99 -12.49 -23.63
CA LEU A 330 -5.17 -12.30 -22.45
C LEU A 330 -3.86 -13.08 -22.56
N ASP A 331 -2.76 -12.43 -22.22
CA ASP A 331 -1.47 -13.11 -22.08
C ASP A 331 -1.44 -14.02 -20.84
N LEU A 332 -0.52 -14.98 -20.85
CA LEU A 332 -0.42 -16.00 -19.79
C LEU A 332 -0.20 -15.39 -18.41
N THR A 333 0.59 -14.33 -18.30
CA THR A 333 0.93 -13.68 -17.03
C THR A 333 -0.30 -13.00 -16.43
N THR A 334 -1.02 -12.23 -17.26
CA THR A 334 -2.26 -11.55 -16.85
C THR A 334 -3.35 -12.57 -16.50
N LEU A 335 -3.51 -13.62 -17.32
CA LEU A 335 -4.49 -14.68 -17.06
C LEU A 335 -4.18 -15.42 -15.76
N LYS A 336 -2.93 -15.85 -15.56
CA LYS A 336 -2.49 -16.50 -14.32
C LYS A 336 -2.76 -15.63 -13.10
N SER A 337 -2.39 -14.35 -13.17
CA SER A 337 -2.64 -13.38 -12.11
C SER A 337 -4.13 -13.24 -11.78
N ALA A 338 -4.98 -13.11 -12.80
CA ALA A 338 -6.41 -12.99 -12.62
C ALA A 338 -7.07 -14.25 -12.06
N LEU A 339 -6.59 -15.42 -12.45
CA LEU A 339 -7.13 -16.70 -12.02
C LEU A 339 -6.61 -17.15 -10.64
N SER A 340 -5.43 -16.65 -10.20
CA SER A 340 -4.87 -17.01 -8.88
C SER A 340 -5.76 -16.61 -7.70
N GLU A 341 -6.61 -15.62 -7.88
CA GLU A 341 -7.57 -15.14 -6.88
C GLU A 341 -8.87 -15.97 -6.84
N LEU A 342 -9.06 -16.89 -7.79
CA LEU A 342 -10.26 -17.70 -7.90
C LEU A 342 -10.06 -19.08 -7.27
N PRO A 343 -11.14 -19.73 -6.79
CA PRO A 343 -11.10 -21.14 -6.49
C PRO A 343 -10.63 -21.95 -7.69
N GLN A 344 -9.69 -22.90 -7.47
CA GLN A 344 -9.04 -23.62 -8.56
C GLN A 344 -9.13 -25.13 -8.39
N THR A 345 -9.13 -25.84 -9.51
CA THR A 345 -8.86 -27.27 -9.56
C THR A 345 -7.81 -27.56 -10.63
N LYS A 346 -7.10 -28.70 -10.47
CA LYS A 346 -6.02 -29.12 -11.37
C LYS A 346 -6.45 -30.31 -12.20
N VAL A 347 -5.99 -30.35 -13.44
CA VAL A 347 -6.13 -31.46 -14.36
C VAL A 347 -4.73 -31.92 -14.78
N SER A 348 -4.38 -33.17 -14.53
CA SER A 348 -3.05 -33.72 -14.79
C SER A 348 -2.92 -34.38 -16.16
N SER A 349 -4.01 -34.56 -16.89
CA SER A 349 -4.00 -35.21 -18.22
C SER A 349 -5.07 -34.60 -19.11
N LEU A 350 -4.71 -34.38 -20.39
CA LEU A 350 -5.66 -34.00 -21.44
C LEU A 350 -6.41 -35.17 -22.04
N GLU A 351 -6.02 -36.43 -21.72
CA GLU A 351 -6.66 -37.63 -22.25
C GLU A 351 -7.95 -37.99 -21.52
N GLU A 352 -8.01 -37.68 -20.21
CA GLU A 352 -9.17 -37.96 -19.37
C GLU A 352 -9.59 -36.70 -18.58
N ILE A 353 -10.05 -35.67 -19.29
CA ILE A 353 -10.55 -34.48 -18.65
C ILE A 353 -11.91 -34.79 -17.98
N PRO A 354 -12.06 -34.49 -16.66
CA PRO A 354 -13.34 -34.69 -15.98
C PRO A 354 -14.46 -33.82 -16.57
N THR A 355 -15.71 -34.18 -16.28
CA THR A 355 -16.85 -33.38 -16.73
C THR A 355 -16.82 -31.99 -16.08
N TRP A 356 -17.49 -31.00 -16.71
CA TRP A 356 -17.66 -29.67 -16.10
C TRP A 356 -18.26 -29.79 -14.69
N VAL A 357 -19.20 -30.69 -14.50
CA VAL A 357 -19.83 -30.99 -13.20
C VAL A 357 -18.80 -31.42 -12.16
N ASP A 358 -17.88 -32.31 -12.53
CA ASP A 358 -16.82 -32.75 -11.62
C ASP A 358 -15.82 -31.65 -11.31
N LEU A 359 -15.41 -30.88 -12.31
CA LEU A 359 -14.45 -29.81 -12.21
C LEU A 359 -14.95 -28.68 -11.30
N ILE A 360 -16.18 -28.15 -11.55
CA ILE A 360 -16.73 -27.07 -10.73
C ILE A 360 -16.99 -27.51 -9.28
N ALA A 361 -17.39 -28.79 -9.07
CA ALA A 361 -17.55 -29.29 -7.72
C ALA A 361 -16.22 -29.43 -6.97
N ALA A 362 -15.13 -29.77 -7.69
CA ALA A 362 -13.79 -29.88 -7.10
C ALA A 362 -13.23 -28.52 -6.65
N THR A 363 -13.69 -27.41 -7.24
CA THR A 363 -13.26 -26.06 -6.82
C THR A 363 -13.93 -25.55 -5.55
N GLY A 364 -15.01 -26.20 -5.09
CA GLY A 364 -15.81 -25.74 -3.94
C GLY A 364 -16.76 -24.58 -4.23
N VAL A 365 -16.85 -24.07 -5.47
CA VAL A 365 -17.79 -23.01 -5.87
C VAL A 365 -19.24 -23.50 -5.81
N VAL A 366 -19.45 -24.79 -5.86
CA VAL A 366 -20.74 -25.46 -5.65
C VAL A 366 -20.63 -26.49 -4.54
N GLU A 367 -21.70 -26.67 -3.76
CA GLU A 367 -21.72 -27.54 -2.59
C GLU A 367 -21.63 -29.05 -2.95
N SER A 368 -22.03 -29.41 -4.18
CA SER A 368 -22.04 -30.80 -4.63
C SER A 368 -22.17 -30.96 -6.13
N LYS A 369 -21.84 -32.17 -6.65
CA LYS A 369 -22.09 -32.54 -8.05
C LYS A 369 -23.57 -32.43 -8.44
N SER A 370 -24.48 -32.69 -7.49
CA SER A 370 -25.93 -32.57 -7.74
C SER A 370 -26.33 -31.10 -7.93
N ALA A 371 -25.73 -30.17 -7.15
CA ALA A 371 -25.91 -28.75 -7.35
C ALA A 371 -25.34 -28.28 -8.70
N ALA A 372 -24.16 -28.80 -9.10
CA ALA A 372 -23.56 -28.53 -10.41
C ALA A 372 -24.45 -28.98 -11.58
N ARG A 373 -25.02 -30.19 -11.52
CA ARG A 373 -25.95 -30.71 -12.54
C ARG A 373 -27.19 -29.80 -12.67
N ARG A 374 -27.75 -29.36 -11.56
CA ARG A 374 -28.89 -28.45 -11.57
C ARG A 374 -28.56 -27.15 -12.31
N ILE A 375 -27.37 -26.58 -12.09
CA ILE A 375 -26.93 -25.34 -12.76
C ILE A 375 -26.81 -25.54 -14.27
N VAL A 376 -26.32 -26.70 -14.73
CA VAL A 376 -26.29 -27.05 -16.17
C VAL A 376 -27.71 -27.08 -16.74
N LYS A 377 -28.64 -27.76 -16.06
CA LYS A 377 -30.07 -27.83 -16.50
C LYS A 377 -30.74 -26.46 -16.57
N GLU A 378 -30.43 -25.60 -15.62
CA GLU A 378 -30.95 -24.23 -15.55
C GLU A 378 -30.26 -23.30 -16.55
N GLY A 379 -29.24 -23.77 -17.26
CA GLY A 379 -28.49 -22.99 -18.26
C GLY A 379 -27.57 -21.92 -17.67
N GLY A 380 -27.13 -22.14 -16.43
CA GLY A 380 -26.23 -21.25 -15.70
C GLY A 380 -24.76 -21.67 -15.72
N ALA A 381 -24.38 -22.67 -16.53
CA ALA A 381 -23.03 -23.19 -16.62
C ALA A 381 -22.28 -22.67 -17.85
N TYR A 382 -21.05 -22.22 -17.64
CA TYR A 382 -20.22 -21.66 -18.71
C TYR A 382 -18.78 -22.16 -18.60
N LEU A 383 -18.12 -22.32 -19.76
CA LEU A 383 -16.68 -22.52 -19.91
C LEU A 383 -16.13 -21.39 -20.79
N ASN A 384 -15.12 -20.67 -20.32
CA ASN A 384 -14.53 -19.53 -21.04
C ASN A 384 -15.59 -18.52 -21.57
N ASN A 385 -16.62 -18.26 -20.76
CA ASN A 385 -17.80 -17.45 -21.08
C ASN A 385 -18.77 -18.06 -22.10
N GLU A 386 -18.47 -19.18 -22.71
CA GLU A 386 -19.40 -19.91 -23.58
C GLU A 386 -20.32 -20.81 -22.77
N LYS A 387 -21.61 -20.75 -23.07
CA LYS A 387 -22.62 -21.56 -22.40
C LYS A 387 -22.46 -23.03 -22.78
N ILE A 388 -22.36 -23.89 -21.78
CA ILE A 388 -22.34 -25.33 -22.01
C ILE A 388 -23.74 -25.95 -21.95
N SER A 389 -23.94 -27.04 -22.69
CA SER A 389 -25.15 -27.85 -22.67
C SER A 389 -24.80 -29.29 -22.38
N GLY A 390 -25.54 -29.87 -21.42
CA GLY A 390 -25.37 -31.29 -21.04
C GLY A 390 -24.47 -31.49 -19.81
N GLU A 391 -24.89 -32.46 -18.99
CA GLU A 391 -24.20 -32.79 -17.73
C GLU A 391 -22.85 -33.51 -17.98
N ASP A 392 -22.71 -34.18 -19.11
CA ASP A 392 -21.53 -34.95 -19.53
C ASP A 392 -20.52 -34.11 -20.31
N PHE A 393 -20.75 -32.78 -20.43
CA PHE A 393 -19.83 -31.90 -21.15
C PHE A 393 -18.43 -31.94 -20.50
N ARG A 394 -17.42 -32.15 -21.34
CA ARG A 394 -16.00 -32.15 -20.96
C ARG A 394 -15.25 -31.08 -21.73
N PRO A 395 -14.42 -30.26 -21.06
CA PRO A 395 -13.49 -29.38 -21.77
C PRO A 395 -12.56 -30.17 -22.69
N SER A 396 -12.23 -29.62 -23.83
CA SER A 396 -11.24 -30.14 -24.78
C SER A 396 -9.90 -29.41 -24.61
N LYS A 397 -8.87 -29.93 -25.30
CA LYS A 397 -7.55 -29.26 -25.32
C LYS A 397 -7.64 -27.82 -25.80
N ASN A 398 -8.54 -27.53 -26.75
CA ASN A 398 -8.69 -26.20 -27.32
C ASN A 398 -9.36 -25.18 -26.36
N ASP A 399 -9.98 -25.67 -25.31
CA ASP A 399 -10.63 -24.83 -24.30
C ASP A 399 -9.62 -24.27 -23.27
N PHE A 400 -8.36 -24.75 -23.30
CA PHE A 400 -7.33 -24.26 -22.42
C PHE A 400 -6.65 -23.01 -23.00
N LEU A 401 -7.01 -21.86 -22.48
CA LEU A 401 -6.41 -20.56 -22.77
C LEU A 401 -4.91 -20.60 -22.49
N CYS A 402 -4.11 -20.07 -23.41
CA CYS A 402 -2.64 -20.16 -23.37
C CYS A 402 -2.12 -21.61 -23.19
N GLY A 403 -2.92 -22.62 -23.54
CA GLY A 403 -2.61 -24.03 -23.38
C GLY A 403 -2.57 -24.53 -21.92
N LYS A 404 -3.01 -23.72 -20.97
CA LYS A 404 -2.81 -24.00 -19.56
C LYS A 404 -4.06 -23.79 -18.67
N TYR A 405 -4.89 -22.81 -18.94
CA TYR A 405 -6.00 -22.43 -18.06
C TYR A 405 -7.36 -22.46 -18.77
N ALA A 406 -8.40 -22.82 -18.02
CA ALA A 406 -9.77 -22.61 -18.46
C ALA A 406 -10.62 -22.01 -17.33
N VAL A 407 -11.62 -21.22 -17.68
CA VAL A 407 -12.47 -20.51 -16.72
C VAL A 407 -13.82 -21.18 -16.63
N LEU A 408 -14.18 -21.65 -15.44
CA LEU A 408 -15.52 -22.13 -15.12
C LEU A 408 -16.35 -20.97 -14.56
N ARG A 409 -17.60 -20.85 -14.96
CA ARG A 409 -18.49 -19.83 -14.40
C ARG A 409 -19.88 -20.40 -14.11
N LYS A 410 -20.37 -20.10 -12.90
CA LYS A 410 -21.73 -20.39 -12.45
C LYS A 410 -22.53 -19.09 -12.42
N GLY A 411 -23.56 -19.00 -13.24
CA GLY A 411 -24.40 -17.80 -13.34
C GLY A 411 -23.60 -16.56 -13.81
N LYS A 412 -23.83 -15.43 -13.15
CA LYS A 412 -23.23 -14.13 -13.55
C LYS A 412 -21.94 -13.78 -12.83
N ARG A 413 -21.66 -14.34 -11.66
CA ARG A 413 -20.63 -13.83 -10.75
C ARG A 413 -19.64 -14.86 -10.22
N ASP A 414 -20.07 -16.11 -10.05
CA ASP A 414 -19.24 -17.13 -9.41
C ASP A 414 -18.29 -17.75 -10.43
N LEU A 415 -17.01 -17.48 -10.25
CA LEU A 415 -15.92 -17.94 -11.12
C LEU A 415 -15.06 -18.97 -10.41
N ALA A 416 -14.50 -19.89 -11.19
CA ALA A 416 -13.44 -20.80 -10.79
C ALA A 416 -12.50 -21.06 -11.96
N ALA A 417 -11.31 -21.59 -11.68
CA ALA A 417 -10.33 -21.87 -12.71
C ALA A 417 -9.94 -23.36 -12.74
N ILE A 418 -9.57 -23.83 -13.92
CA ILE A 418 -8.90 -25.09 -14.15
C ILE A 418 -7.45 -24.77 -14.52
N GLU A 419 -6.49 -25.42 -13.87
CA GLU A 419 -5.08 -25.41 -14.26
C GLU A 419 -4.70 -26.78 -14.80
N LEU A 420 -4.13 -26.83 -16.01
CA LEU A 420 -3.47 -27.99 -16.57
C LEU A 420 -2.04 -28.05 -16.04
N VAL A 421 -1.66 -29.14 -15.34
CA VAL A 421 -0.37 -29.35 -14.68
C VAL A 421 0.39 -30.53 -15.31
#